data_c0f68be05c90cd8f3e13360c6ff80cf7
#
_entry.id   c0f68be05c90cd8f3e13360c6ff80cf7
#
_cell.length_a   1.000
_cell.length_b   1.000
_cell.length_c   1.000
_cell.angle_alpha   90.00
_cell.angle_beta   90.00
_cell.angle_gamma   90.00
#
_symmetry.space_group_name_H-M   'P 1'
#
loop_
_entity.id
_entity.type
_entity.pdbx_description
1 polymer ?
#
loop_
_entity_poly.entity_id
_entity_poly.type
_entity_poly.pdbx_seq_one_letter_code
_entity_poly.pdbx_strand_id
1 'polypeptide(L)'
;MLRRIILTVALLASLSLSAKDLNMGSWQIVPLPEQVKEVEAAPFKITSKTTIYYAAGDEKQKKDAEFLASHIKEVTGIEVKTTDKQEKKQIRLALNAGDPKSEAYSLVVNKNEIIISATSHVGIFYGIQSVMKALPIAKDVKSVSLPAVEVKDAPRFAYRAFMIDVGRHYFSVPYLKKLIDVFAMHNINYFHWHLTEDQGWRLEIKKYPMLTQIGSKRKETILPTNKNEFDGVPVSGYYTQDEAREIVKYAADRYITVIPEVDMPGHMLAALASYPELGCTGGPYEVATRFGVFEDVLCAGKEKTLQFAKDVMNEIMDIFPSTYIHIGGDECPKNRWKACENCQKKIEELGIQELPKHCKEEQLQTWFMGEIEKQIRNRGRKMMGWDEILEGTPSKDITVCGWTSVNASIRSAREGHPTIVAPITNFYFSNPRINKIEGIPSIQRVYDLEPCSDKLTPAEQKNIIGAEGCIWTEWVKDAEKMEWELLPRLAALSEVQWTAKDKRNLENFLPRMLHMQDLYRLYGLNYKADIEDAVKKHLEEKK
;
A
#
# COMPACT_ATOMS: atom_id res chain seq x y z
N MET A 1 80.63 -18.10 19.93
CA MET A 1 79.34 -18.76 19.83
C MET A 1 78.33 -17.71 19.41
N LEU A 2 78.02 -17.64 18.11
CA LEU A 2 77.08 -16.68 17.50
C LEU A 2 75.66 -17.17 17.70
N ARG A 3 74.84 -16.43 18.43
CA ARG A 3 73.39 -16.63 18.41
C ARG A 3 72.79 -15.77 17.27
N ARG A 4 72.31 -16.45 16.26
CA ARG A 4 71.51 -15.84 15.18
C ARG A 4 70.15 -15.44 15.76
N ILE A 5 69.82 -14.14 15.69
CA ILE A 5 68.49 -13.59 15.93
C ILE A 5 67.76 -13.65 14.59
N ILE A 6 66.77 -14.51 14.49
CA ILE A 6 65.84 -14.55 13.35
C ILE A 6 64.77 -13.51 13.64
N LEU A 7 64.83 -12.40 12.90
CA LEU A 7 63.76 -11.40 12.87
C LEU A 7 62.61 -11.96 12.02
N THR A 8 61.55 -12.41 12.65
CA THR A 8 60.29 -12.72 11.95
C THR A 8 59.58 -11.42 11.72
N VAL A 9 59.62 -10.91 10.49
CA VAL A 9 58.76 -9.78 10.05
C VAL A 9 57.36 -10.35 9.88
N ALA A 10 56.51 -10.16 10.87
CA ALA A 10 55.09 -10.36 10.75
C ALA A 10 54.54 -9.25 9.83
N LEU A 11 54.20 -9.63 8.60
CA LEU A 11 53.42 -8.82 7.69
C LEU A 11 52.03 -8.66 8.29
N LEU A 12 51.80 -7.59 9.04
CA LEU A 12 50.46 -7.10 9.39
C LEU A 12 49.84 -6.59 8.09
N ALA A 13 49.12 -7.46 7.42
CA ALA A 13 48.12 -7.03 6.44
C ALA A 13 47.08 -6.23 7.20
N SER A 14 47.29 -4.93 7.30
CA SER A 14 46.26 -3.99 7.66
C SER A 14 45.18 -4.08 6.58
N LEU A 15 44.14 -4.84 6.85
CA LEU A 15 42.84 -4.64 6.22
C LEU A 15 42.40 -3.23 6.60
N SER A 16 42.85 -2.24 5.83
CA SER A 16 42.19 -0.93 5.78
C SER A 16 40.77 -1.22 5.31
N LEU A 17 39.80 -1.25 6.22
CA LEU A 17 38.43 -0.96 5.84
C LEU A 17 38.49 0.39 5.14
N SER A 18 38.44 0.37 3.81
CA SER A 18 38.24 1.54 2.99
C SER A 18 37.04 2.27 3.58
N ALA A 19 37.25 3.49 4.07
CA ALA A 19 36.16 4.38 4.38
C ALA A 19 35.22 4.32 3.17
N LYS A 20 33.98 3.87 3.39
CA LYS A 20 32.98 3.70 2.34
C LYS A 20 32.97 5.03 1.61
N ASP A 21 33.31 5.06 0.33
CA ASP A 21 33.33 6.31 -0.44
C ASP A 21 31.89 6.87 -0.39
N LEU A 22 31.68 7.88 0.43
CA LEU A 22 30.37 8.47 0.68
C LEU A 22 29.68 8.95 -0.59
N ASN A 23 30.43 9.07 -1.68
CA ASN A 23 29.96 9.47 -2.99
C ASN A 23 29.68 8.28 -3.93
N MET A 24 29.81 7.05 -3.44
CA MET A 24 29.53 5.84 -4.23
C MET A 24 28.18 5.24 -3.82
N GLY A 25 27.30 5.07 -4.78
CA GLY A 25 26.01 4.41 -4.61
C GLY A 25 26.14 2.89 -4.46
N SER A 26 25.02 2.24 -4.23
CA SER A 26 24.96 0.80 -3.99
C SER A 26 23.69 0.19 -4.58
N TRP A 27 23.82 -0.96 -5.22
CA TRP A 27 22.67 -1.74 -5.70
C TRP A 27 22.05 -2.64 -4.64
N GLN A 28 22.39 -2.41 -3.38
CA GLN A 28 21.75 -3.03 -2.22
C GLN A 28 20.40 -2.34 -1.92
N ILE A 29 19.43 -2.53 -2.82
CA ILE A 29 18.13 -1.83 -2.79
C ILE A 29 16.98 -2.75 -2.34
N VAL A 30 15.87 -2.15 -1.92
CA VAL A 30 14.62 -2.84 -1.55
C VAL A 30 13.47 -2.28 -2.42
N PRO A 31 12.61 -3.15 -2.99
CA PRO A 31 12.71 -4.61 -3.04
C PRO A 31 13.88 -5.10 -3.88
N LEU A 32 14.31 -6.36 -3.63
CA LEU A 32 15.39 -6.99 -4.40
C LEU A 32 14.94 -7.24 -5.84
N PRO A 33 15.66 -6.71 -6.85
CA PRO A 33 15.35 -7.00 -8.24
C PRO A 33 15.52 -8.49 -8.61
N GLU A 34 14.85 -8.91 -9.67
CA GLU A 34 14.90 -10.29 -10.14
C GLU A 34 16.32 -10.76 -10.49
N GLN A 35 17.10 -9.90 -11.16
CA GLN A 35 18.49 -10.16 -11.52
C GLN A 35 19.32 -8.90 -11.34
N VAL A 36 20.40 -9.01 -10.57
CA VAL A 36 21.41 -7.95 -10.42
C VAL A 36 22.76 -8.59 -10.72
N LYS A 37 23.41 -8.13 -11.80
CA LYS A 37 24.75 -8.59 -12.19
C LYS A 37 25.71 -7.41 -12.10
N GLU A 38 26.52 -7.40 -11.08
CA GLU A 38 27.62 -6.45 -10.95
C GLU A 38 28.64 -6.66 -12.10
N VAL A 39 29.15 -5.57 -12.64
CA VAL A 39 30.10 -5.58 -13.75
C VAL A 39 31.40 -4.92 -13.29
N GLU A 40 32.51 -5.62 -13.44
CA GLU A 40 33.84 -5.06 -13.17
C GLU A 40 34.22 -4.02 -14.24
N ALA A 41 33.70 -2.81 -14.09
CA ALA A 41 33.93 -1.68 -14.97
C ALA A 41 33.91 -0.37 -14.19
N ALA A 42 34.43 0.70 -14.80
CA ALA A 42 34.36 2.02 -14.18
C ALA A 42 32.92 2.47 -13.96
N PRO A 43 32.58 3.07 -12.80
CA PRO A 43 31.25 3.53 -12.47
C PRO A 43 30.80 4.70 -13.37
N PHE A 44 29.48 4.92 -13.43
CA PHE A 44 28.92 6.13 -14.02
C PHE A 44 29.02 7.29 -13.03
N LYS A 45 29.58 8.42 -13.48
CA LYS A 45 29.74 9.61 -12.66
C LYS A 45 28.67 10.64 -13.00
N ILE A 46 27.81 10.96 -12.01
CA ILE A 46 26.79 12.01 -12.10
C ILE A 46 27.41 13.33 -11.65
N THR A 47 27.22 14.37 -12.44
CA THR A 47 27.67 15.76 -12.19
C THR A 47 26.61 16.72 -12.68
N SER A 48 26.79 18.03 -12.46
CA SER A 48 25.91 19.08 -13.02
C SER A 48 25.91 19.15 -14.57
N LYS A 49 26.84 18.42 -15.24
CA LYS A 49 26.86 18.28 -16.70
C LYS A 49 26.09 17.05 -17.19
N THR A 50 25.68 16.16 -16.30
CA THR A 50 24.86 15.01 -16.66
C THR A 50 23.45 15.48 -17.03
N THR A 51 22.89 14.90 -18.09
CA THR A 51 21.50 15.18 -18.49
C THR A 51 20.66 13.91 -18.43
N ILE A 52 19.35 14.05 -18.28
CA ILE A 52 18.39 12.95 -18.33
C ILE A 52 17.61 13.09 -19.64
N TYR A 53 17.79 12.11 -20.53
CA TYR A 53 17.14 12.07 -21.83
C TYR A 53 15.75 11.44 -21.75
N TYR A 54 14.77 12.08 -22.36
CA TYR A 54 13.43 11.57 -22.63
C TYR A 54 13.09 11.74 -24.12
N ALA A 55 12.16 10.92 -24.65
CA ALA A 55 11.77 11.00 -26.04
C ALA A 55 11.00 12.31 -26.34
N ALA A 56 11.34 12.98 -27.42
CA ALA A 56 10.69 14.22 -27.85
C ALA A 56 9.16 14.01 -28.00
N GLY A 57 8.37 14.87 -27.37
CA GLY A 57 6.90 14.82 -27.39
C GLY A 57 6.28 13.81 -26.41
N ASP A 58 7.08 13.06 -25.65
CA ASP A 58 6.59 12.17 -24.60
C ASP A 58 6.52 12.89 -23.24
N GLU A 59 5.37 13.50 -22.95
CA GLU A 59 5.14 14.25 -21.71
C GLU A 59 5.20 13.37 -20.45
N LYS A 60 4.92 12.06 -20.55
CA LYS A 60 5.04 11.13 -19.40
C LYS A 60 6.50 10.88 -19.09
N GLN A 61 7.31 10.51 -20.08
CA GLN A 61 8.75 10.36 -19.87
C GLN A 61 9.42 11.65 -19.38
N LYS A 62 8.97 12.82 -19.88
CA LYS A 62 9.47 14.10 -19.39
C LYS A 62 9.22 14.27 -17.89
N LYS A 63 8.01 14.00 -17.41
CA LYS A 63 7.68 14.03 -15.97
C LYS A 63 8.53 13.03 -15.18
N ASP A 64 8.72 11.82 -15.69
CA ASP A 64 9.55 10.79 -15.06
C ASP A 64 11.02 11.24 -14.98
N ALA A 65 11.54 11.89 -16.03
CA ALA A 65 12.88 12.48 -16.05
C ALA A 65 13.02 13.63 -15.03
N GLU A 66 12.03 14.50 -14.94
CA GLU A 66 11.98 15.60 -13.96
C GLU A 66 11.88 15.07 -12.53
N PHE A 67 11.15 13.98 -12.31
CA PHE A 67 11.05 13.31 -11.02
C PHE A 67 12.42 12.75 -10.57
N LEU A 68 13.13 12.06 -11.46
CA LEU A 68 14.49 11.60 -11.17
C LEU A 68 15.46 12.76 -10.94
N ALA A 69 15.39 13.83 -11.74
CA ALA A 69 16.24 15.02 -11.57
C ALA A 69 16.04 15.68 -10.21
N SER A 70 14.78 15.79 -9.77
CA SER A 70 14.43 16.33 -8.44
C SER A 70 15.03 15.47 -7.32
N HIS A 71 14.93 14.15 -7.42
CA HIS A 71 15.49 13.25 -6.42
C HIS A 71 17.04 13.33 -6.39
N ILE A 72 17.71 13.35 -7.54
CA ILE A 72 19.18 13.52 -7.60
C ILE A 72 19.59 14.82 -6.86
N LYS A 73 18.89 15.93 -7.13
CA LYS A 73 19.13 17.18 -6.43
C LYS A 73 18.92 17.07 -4.92
N GLU A 74 17.86 16.38 -4.50
CA GLU A 74 17.51 16.23 -3.08
C GLU A 74 18.54 15.41 -2.31
N VAL A 75 19.02 14.29 -2.86
CA VAL A 75 19.97 13.40 -2.18
C VAL A 75 21.42 13.85 -2.28
N THR A 76 21.79 14.65 -3.31
CA THR A 76 23.19 14.99 -3.59
C THR A 76 23.49 16.49 -3.67
N GLY A 77 22.48 17.34 -3.81
CA GLY A 77 22.65 18.77 -4.14
C GLY A 77 23.01 19.02 -5.63
N ILE A 78 23.21 18.00 -6.44
CA ILE A 78 23.60 18.14 -7.86
C ILE A 78 22.36 18.42 -8.71
N GLU A 79 22.34 19.56 -9.39
CA GLU A 79 21.30 19.86 -10.38
C GLU A 79 21.65 19.23 -11.74
N VAL A 80 20.83 18.29 -12.18
CA VAL A 80 20.87 17.70 -13.52
C VAL A 80 19.72 18.24 -14.36
N LYS A 81 19.94 18.40 -15.68
CA LYS A 81 18.90 18.90 -16.59
C LYS A 81 18.22 17.75 -17.32
N THR A 82 16.97 17.92 -17.65
CA THR A 82 16.24 17.04 -18.56
C THR A 82 16.33 17.55 -19.99
N THR A 83 16.36 16.66 -20.98
CA THR A 83 16.49 17.03 -22.39
C THR A 83 15.88 15.99 -23.34
N ASP A 84 15.37 16.43 -24.47
CA ASP A 84 14.89 15.58 -25.56
C ASP A 84 15.98 15.35 -26.65
N LYS A 85 17.22 15.81 -26.39
CA LYS A 85 18.36 15.61 -27.28
C LYS A 85 19.28 14.53 -26.75
N GLN A 86 19.69 13.61 -27.63
CA GLN A 86 20.69 12.60 -27.26
C GLN A 86 22.09 13.24 -27.22
N GLU A 87 22.75 13.01 -26.09
CA GLU A 87 24.09 13.50 -25.78
C GLU A 87 24.97 12.38 -25.24
N LYS A 88 26.25 12.64 -25.03
CA LYS A 88 27.15 11.71 -24.35
C LYS A 88 27.01 11.86 -22.83
N LYS A 89 27.20 10.76 -22.10
CA LYS A 89 27.13 10.73 -20.62
C LYS A 89 25.77 11.15 -20.03
N GLN A 90 24.73 10.49 -20.53
CA GLN A 90 23.34 10.71 -20.13
C GLN A 90 22.80 9.58 -19.28
N ILE A 91 21.74 9.90 -18.54
CA ILE A 91 20.74 8.92 -18.06
C ILE A 91 19.65 8.88 -19.13
N ARG A 92 19.41 7.74 -19.74
CA ARG A 92 18.48 7.58 -20.87
C ARG A 92 17.26 6.78 -20.48
N LEU A 93 16.08 7.35 -20.71
CA LEU A 93 14.81 6.65 -20.62
C LEU A 93 14.47 6.10 -22.02
N ALA A 94 14.44 4.77 -22.17
CA ALA A 94 14.27 4.10 -23.46
C ALA A 94 12.97 3.27 -23.46
N LEU A 95 11.94 3.79 -24.14
CA LEU A 95 10.69 3.06 -24.32
C LEU A 95 10.80 2.21 -25.59
N ASN A 96 10.70 0.89 -25.44
CA ASN A 96 10.80 -0.09 -26.51
C ASN A 96 9.40 -0.58 -26.94
N ALA A 97 9.30 -1.19 -28.12
CA ALA A 97 8.08 -1.87 -28.53
C ALA A 97 7.81 -3.10 -27.64
N GLY A 98 6.53 -3.34 -27.32
CA GLY A 98 6.10 -4.49 -26.51
C GLY A 98 4.80 -4.22 -25.77
N ASP A 99 4.54 -4.96 -24.69
CA ASP A 99 3.33 -4.79 -23.88
C ASP A 99 3.35 -3.45 -23.14
N PRO A 100 2.41 -2.53 -23.45
CA PRO A 100 2.35 -1.21 -22.81
C PRO A 100 1.86 -1.25 -21.36
N LYS A 101 1.48 -2.41 -20.85
CA LYS A 101 1.06 -2.62 -19.45
C LYS A 101 2.12 -3.35 -18.62
N SER A 102 3.21 -3.80 -19.24
CA SER A 102 4.28 -4.50 -18.53
C SER A 102 4.97 -3.58 -17.52
N GLU A 103 5.14 -4.06 -16.31
CA GLU A 103 5.89 -3.38 -15.25
C GLU A 103 7.39 -3.78 -15.25
N ALA A 104 7.78 -4.67 -16.16
CA ALA A 104 9.15 -5.11 -16.28
C ALA A 104 10.06 -4.02 -16.87
N TYR A 105 11.31 -4.00 -16.42
CA TYR A 105 12.35 -3.11 -16.93
C TYR A 105 13.71 -3.79 -16.98
N SER A 106 14.62 -3.19 -17.72
CA SER A 106 16.05 -3.46 -17.65
C SER A 106 16.83 -2.16 -17.42
N LEU A 107 17.94 -2.29 -16.70
CA LEU A 107 18.81 -1.18 -16.36
C LEU A 107 20.25 -1.59 -16.66
N VAL A 108 20.98 -0.75 -17.38
CA VAL A 108 22.40 -0.92 -17.66
C VAL A 108 23.13 0.33 -17.21
N VAL A 109 24.13 0.16 -16.36
CA VAL A 109 25.01 1.23 -15.91
C VAL A 109 26.43 0.92 -16.33
N ASN A 110 27.05 1.82 -17.07
CA ASN A 110 28.46 1.77 -17.46
C ASN A 110 29.08 3.17 -17.36
N LYS A 111 30.38 3.29 -17.56
CA LYS A 111 31.11 4.58 -17.44
C LYS A 111 30.57 5.73 -18.30
N ASN A 112 29.82 5.42 -19.38
CA ASN A 112 29.36 6.37 -20.36
C ASN A 112 27.90 6.78 -20.22
N GLU A 113 27.05 5.88 -19.71
CA GLU A 113 25.60 6.12 -19.64
C GLU A 113 24.92 5.21 -18.60
N ILE A 114 23.74 5.65 -18.17
CA ILE A 114 22.73 4.83 -17.51
C ILE A 114 21.58 4.68 -18.50
N ILE A 115 21.17 3.45 -18.82
CA ILE A 115 20.04 3.18 -19.69
C ILE A 115 18.96 2.47 -18.91
N ILE A 116 17.79 3.08 -18.77
CA ILE A 116 16.58 2.47 -18.22
C ILE A 116 15.68 2.14 -19.40
N SER A 117 15.40 0.86 -19.61
CA SER A 117 14.63 0.37 -20.76
C SER A 117 13.42 -0.42 -20.33
N ALA A 118 12.26 -0.14 -20.91
CA ALA A 118 11.02 -0.88 -20.68
C ALA A 118 10.10 -0.83 -21.90
N THR A 119 9.01 -1.60 -21.90
CA THR A 119 7.97 -1.53 -22.95
C THR A 119 6.79 -0.65 -22.53
N SER A 120 6.84 -0.07 -21.33
CA SER A 120 5.81 0.80 -20.78
C SER A 120 6.44 1.94 -19.96
N HIS A 121 5.68 3.02 -19.78
CA HIS A 121 6.09 4.11 -18.87
C HIS A 121 6.21 3.64 -17.41
N VAL A 122 5.32 2.75 -16.95
CA VAL A 122 5.40 2.23 -15.60
C VAL A 122 6.65 1.39 -15.37
N GLY A 123 7.10 0.62 -16.36
CA GLY A 123 8.39 -0.08 -16.28
C GLY A 123 9.58 0.88 -16.23
N ILE A 124 9.57 1.98 -17.01
CA ILE A 124 10.56 3.06 -16.90
C ILE A 124 10.57 3.64 -15.48
N PHE A 125 9.40 3.91 -14.90
CA PHE A 125 9.28 4.46 -13.56
C PHE A 125 9.89 3.54 -12.50
N TYR A 126 9.67 2.21 -12.56
CA TYR A 126 10.31 1.29 -11.62
C TYR A 126 11.83 1.19 -11.81
N GLY A 127 12.31 1.30 -13.03
CA GLY A 127 13.75 1.45 -13.28
C GLY A 127 14.32 2.73 -12.66
N ILE A 128 13.57 3.84 -12.72
CA ILE A 128 13.90 5.09 -12.03
C ILE A 128 13.93 4.89 -10.52
N GLN A 129 12.92 4.23 -9.95
CA GLN A 129 12.89 3.91 -8.50
C GLN A 129 14.14 3.12 -8.07
N SER A 130 14.62 2.21 -8.89
CA SER A 130 15.86 1.47 -8.60
C SER A 130 17.09 2.34 -8.63
N VAL A 131 17.22 3.25 -9.61
CA VAL A 131 18.29 4.23 -9.65
C VAL A 131 18.24 5.15 -8.43
N MET A 132 17.06 5.67 -8.08
CA MET A 132 16.86 6.55 -6.93
C MET A 132 17.34 5.90 -5.63
N LYS A 133 16.96 4.64 -5.39
CA LYS A 133 17.37 3.88 -4.21
C LYS A 133 18.85 3.51 -4.20
N ALA A 134 19.49 3.42 -5.37
CA ALA A 134 20.90 3.10 -5.48
C ALA A 134 21.83 4.34 -5.31
N LEU A 135 21.29 5.55 -5.40
CA LEU A 135 22.07 6.78 -5.23
C LEU A 135 22.60 6.93 -3.79
N PRO A 136 23.82 7.44 -3.62
CA PRO A 136 24.30 7.79 -2.29
C PRO A 136 23.64 9.07 -1.78
N ILE A 137 23.40 9.15 -0.47
CA ILE A 137 22.97 10.37 0.19
C ILE A 137 24.22 11.16 0.58
N ALA A 138 24.58 12.13 -0.24
CA ALA A 138 25.81 12.90 -0.08
C ALA A 138 25.56 14.36 -0.49
N LYS A 139 25.13 15.19 0.45
CA LYS A 139 24.81 16.60 0.18
C LYS A 139 26.06 17.44 -0.11
N ASP A 140 25.88 18.47 -0.92
CA ASP A 140 26.88 19.49 -1.24
C ASP A 140 28.16 18.93 -1.93
N VAL A 141 28.00 17.88 -2.71
CA VAL A 141 29.09 17.26 -3.45
C VAL A 141 29.09 17.67 -4.93
N LYS A 142 30.27 17.68 -5.56
CA LYS A 142 30.40 18.02 -6.99
C LYS A 142 30.05 16.84 -7.90
N SER A 143 30.09 15.63 -7.37
CA SER A 143 29.76 14.41 -8.13
C SER A 143 29.48 13.23 -7.20
N VAL A 144 28.63 12.35 -7.69
CA VAL A 144 28.41 11.00 -7.13
C VAL A 144 28.62 9.95 -8.22
N SER A 145 28.81 8.71 -7.83
CA SER A 145 29.05 7.62 -8.76
C SER A 145 28.10 6.45 -8.48
N LEU A 146 27.67 5.78 -9.55
CA LEU A 146 26.93 4.51 -9.46
C LEU A 146 27.78 3.38 -10.03
N PRO A 147 27.97 2.27 -9.32
CA PRO A 147 28.69 1.11 -9.81
C PRO A 147 28.10 0.55 -11.11
N ALA A 148 28.93 0.04 -11.98
CA ALA A 148 28.48 -0.61 -13.21
C ALA A 148 27.67 -1.87 -12.88
N VAL A 149 26.50 -2.03 -13.54
CA VAL A 149 25.56 -3.11 -13.27
C VAL A 149 24.68 -3.39 -14.49
N GLU A 150 24.23 -4.62 -14.61
CA GLU A 150 23.09 -5.03 -15.44
C GLU A 150 21.97 -5.54 -14.54
N VAL A 151 20.78 -4.92 -14.62
CA VAL A 151 19.58 -5.32 -13.87
C VAL A 151 18.50 -5.74 -14.86
N LYS A 152 17.81 -6.84 -14.56
CA LYS A 152 16.52 -7.20 -15.16
C LYS A 152 15.54 -7.44 -14.04
N ASP A 153 14.36 -6.86 -14.15
CA ASP A 153 13.43 -6.88 -13.04
C ASP A 153 11.97 -6.84 -13.50
N ALA A 154 11.12 -7.49 -12.75
CA ALA A 154 9.67 -7.49 -12.90
C ALA A 154 9.01 -7.85 -11.56
N PRO A 155 7.83 -7.30 -11.24
CA PRO A 155 7.14 -7.67 -10.03
C PRO A 155 6.60 -9.10 -10.08
N ARG A 156 6.64 -9.77 -8.93
CA ARG A 156 6.02 -11.09 -8.74
C ARG A 156 4.49 -11.04 -8.83
N PHE A 157 3.88 -10.04 -8.16
CA PHE A 157 2.44 -9.85 -8.14
C PHE A 157 2.04 -8.58 -8.90
N ALA A 158 0.97 -8.70 -9.69
CA ALA A 158 0.36 -7.55 -10.38
C ALA A 158 -0.36 -6.59 -9.41
N TYR A 159 -0.86 -7.09 -8.27
CA TYR A 159 -1.51 -6.31 -7.24
C TYR A 159 -0.62 -6.21 -6.01
N ARG A 160 -0.18 -5.00 -5.70
CA ARG A 160 0.71 -4.67 -4.56
C ARG A 160 0.15 -3.43 -3.88
N ALA A 161 -0.58 -3.64 -2.79
CA ALA A 161 -1.36 -2.58 -2.19
C ALA A 161 -0.97 -2.28 -0.75
N PHE A 162 -1.37 -1.08 -0.34
CA PHE A 162 -1.41 -0.67 1.05
C PHE A 162 -2.69 0.12 1.32
N MET A 163 -3.43 -0.28 2.38
CA MET A 163 -4.66 0.37 2.83
C MET A 163 -4.39 1.35 3.98
N ILE A 164 -5.01 2.52 3.90
CA ILE A 164 -5.06 3.51 4.98
C ILE A 164 -6.51 3.83 5.31
N ASP A 165 -6.88 3.63 6.57
CA ASP A 165 -8.12 4.09 7.16
C ASP A 165 -8.06 5.59 7.48
N VAL A 166 -9.00 6.35 6.95
CA VAL A 166 -9.18 7.77 7.27
C VAL A 166 -10.52 8.04 7.99
N GLY A 167 -11.32 7.00 8.17
CA GLY A 167 -12.62 7.07 8.86
C GLY A 167 -12.46 7.32 10.35
N ARG A 168 -11.61 6.56 11.05
CA ARG A 168 -11.36 6.73 12.49
C ARG A 168 -10.59 8.00 12.78
N HIS A 169 -9.52 8.28 12.02
CA HIS A 169 -8.81 9.57 12.10
C HIS A 169 -8.54 10.13 10.70
N TYR A 170 -8.85 11.42 10.53
CA TYR A 170 -8.67 12.13 9.27
C TYR A 170 -7.21 12.55 9.06
N PHE A 171 -6.72 12.39 7.83
CA PHE A 171 -5.40 12.85 7.40
C PHE A 171 -5.53 13.85 6.26
N SER A 172 -4.71 14.92 6.31
CA SER A 172 -4.79 15.99 5.31
C SER A 172 -4.30 15.56 3.92
N VAL A 173 -4.79 16.23 2.88
CA VAL A 173 -4.37 16.00 1.49
C VAL A 173 -2.84 16.08 1.31
N PRO A 174 -2.12 17.08 1.87
CA PRO A 174 -0.65 17.10 1.78
C PRO A 174 0.01 15.87 2.41
N TYR A 175 -0.52 15.36 3.53
CA TYR A 175 0.02 14.18 4.17
C TYR A 175 -0.24 12.90 3.35
N LEU A 176 -1.44 12.73 2.78
CA LEU A 176 -1.72 11.61 1.88
C LEU A 176 -0.80 11.61 0.66
N LYS A 177 -0.45 12.78 0.12
CA LYS A 177 0.55 12.88 -0.96
C LYS A 177 1.94 12.41 -0.50
N LYS A 178 2.36 12.76 0.72
CA LYS A 178 3.60 12.24 1.32
C LYS A 178 3.58 10.72 1.42
N LEU A 179 2.46 10.12 1.87
CA LEU A 179 2.30 8.66 1.91
C LEU A 179 2.34 8.02 0.52
N ILE A 180 1.74 8.64 -0.49
CA ILE A 180 1.81 8.17 -1.89
C ILE A 180 3.26 8.17 -2.40
N ASP A 181 4.08 9.15 -2.04
CA ASP A 181 5.52 9.15 -2.35
C ASP A 181 6.25 7.99 -1.66
N VAL A 182 5.91 7.71 -0.40
CA VAL A 182 6.44 6.55 0.34
C VAL A 182 6.01 5.24 -0.33
N PHE A 183 4.77 5.12 -0.78
CA PHE A 183 4.28 3.94 -1.51
C PHE A 183 5.01 3.75 -2.84
N ALA A 184 5.22 4.82 -3.62
CA ALA A 184 6.00 4.78 -4.85
C ALA A 184 7.43 4.30 -4.63
N MET A 185 8.10 4.78 -3.58
CA MET A 185 9.45 4.35 -3.17
C MET A 185 9.51 2.84 -2.89
N HIS A 186 8.41 2.25 -2.41
CA HIS A 186 8.29 0.83 -2.08
C HIS A 186 7.66 -0.01 -3.21
N ASN A 187 7.54 0.53 -4.41
CA ASN A 187 6.96 -0.13 -5.59
C ASN A 187 5.52 -0.64 -5.37
N ILE A 188 4.77 -0.01 -4.49
CA ILE A 188 3.32 -0.22 -4.32
C ILE A 188 2.62 0.41 -5.53
N ASN A 189 1.64 -0.31 -6.13
CA ASN A 189 0.89 0.19 -7.28
C ASN A 189 -0.61 0.41 -7.03
N TYR A 190 -1.09 0.07 -5.84
CA TYR A 190 -2.45 0.38 -5.41
C TYR A 190 -2.44 1.04 -4.02
N PHE A 191 -3.09 2.18 -3.91
CA PHE A 191 -3.45 2.81 -2.65
C PHE A 191 -4.91 2.52 -2.35
N HIS A 192 -5.18 1.64 -1.39
CA HIS A 192 -6.53 1.36 -0.93
C HIS A 192 -6.90 2.41 0.12
N TRP A 193 -7.91 3.22 -0.20
CA TRP A 193 -8.33 4.37 0.62
C TRP A 193 -9.67 4.07 1.27
N HIS A 194 -9.62 3.68 2.55
CA HIS A 194 -10.78 3.38 3.37
C HIS A 194 -11.42 4.69 3.89
N LEU A 195 -12.52 5.10 3.25
CA LEU A 195 -13.06 6.46 3.34
C LEU A 195 -14.17 6.64 4.37
N THR A 196 -14.80 5.56 4.84
CA THR A 196 -16.01 5.66 5.67
C THR A 196 -16.01 4.63 6.79
N GLU A 197 -16.48 5.08 7.95
CA GLU A 197 -16.57 4.28 9.17
C GLU A 197 -17.67 4.79 10.10
N ASP A 198 -17.97 4.02 11.15
CA ASP A 198 -18.90 4.42 12.22
C ASP A 198 -18.51 5.74 12.87
N GLN A 199 -17.21 6.04 12.92
CA GLN A 199 -16.63 7.22 13.58
C GLN A 199 -16.44 8.39 12.64
N GLY A 200 -16.68 8.22 11.34
CA GLY A 200 -16.55 9.31 10.40
C GLY A 200 -16.72 8.94 8.93
N TRP A 201 -17.52 9.74 8.24
CA TRP A 201 -17.67 9.74 6.79
C TRP A 201 -16.73 10.80 6.18
N ARG A 202 -15.81 10.41 5.29
CA ARG A 202 -14.71 11.29 4.87
C ARG A 202 -14.75 11.77 3.43
N LEU A 203 -15.77 11.45 2.65
CA LEU A 203 -15.85 11.90 1.26
C LEU A 203 -17.16 12.67 1.00
N GLU A 204 -17.07 13.80 0.32
CA GLU A 204 -18.22 14.55 -0.15
C GLU A 204 -19.03 13.73 -1.16
N ILE A 205 -20.32 13.53 -0.87
CA ILE A 205 -21.32 12.98 -1.79
C ILE A 205 -22.36 14.08 -2.02
N LYS A 206 -22.37 14.65 -3.22
CA LYS A 206 -23.18 15.84 -3.51
C LYS A 206 -24.67 15.59 -3.37
N LYS A 207 -25.11 14.37 -3.70
CA LYS A 207 -26.52 13.96 -3.53
C LYS A 207 -26.92 13.83 -2.06
N TYR A 208 -25.95 13.58 -1.16
CA TYR A 208 -26.19 13.34 0.26
C TYR A 208 -25.30 14.24 1.16
N PRO A 209 -25.55 15.58 1.17
CA PRO A 209 -24.65 16.53 1.83
C PRO A 209 -24.54 16.37 3.35
N MET A 210 -25.55 15.78 4.02
CA MET A 210 -25.49 15.55 5.47
C MET A 210 -24.41 14.55 5.85
N LEU A 211 -23.94 13.68 4.95
CA LEU A 211 -22.84 12.76 5.20
C LEU A 211 -21.56 13.48 5.64
N THR A 212 -21.30 14.67 5.09
CA THR A 212 -20.15 15.50 5.49
C THR A 212 -20.52 16.58 6.50
N GLN A 213 -21.77 17.04 6.54
CA GLN A 213 -22.19 18.03 7.52
C GLN A 213 -22.33 17.45 8.94
N ILE A 214 -22.81 16.22 9.06
CA ILE A 214 -23.01 15.47 10.31
C ILE A 214 -21.99 14.33 10.41
N GLY A 215 -21.98 13.41 9.45
CA GLY A 215 -21.22 12.17 9.49
C GLY A 215 -19.71 12.33 9.56
N SER A 216 -19.16 13.49 9.15
CA SER A 216 -17.73 13.75 9.24
C SER A 216 -17.25 14.22 10.63
N LYS A 217 -18.17 14.34 11.62
CA LYS A 217 -17.89 14.97 12.91
C LYS A 217 -18.27 14.04 14.06
N ARG A 218 -17.39 13.91 15.04
CA ARG A 218 -17.71 13.29 16.34
C ARG A 218 -17.25 14.19 17.49
N LYS A 219 -17.97 14.14 18.61
CA LYS A 219 -17.75 15.04 19.75
C LYS A 219 -16.48 14.75 20.54
N GLU A 220 -16.04 13.50 20.55
CA GLU A 220 -14.92 13.01 21.37
C GLU A 220 -14.47 11.62 20.90
N THR A 221 -13.38 11.13 21.44
CA THR A 221 -12.90 9.77 21.17
C THR A 221 -12.58 9.04 22.46
N ILE A 222 -12.92 7.75 22.53
CA ILE A 222 -12.58 6.87 23.67
C ILE A 222 -11.07 6.81 23.89
N LEU A 223 -10.64 6.77 25.16
CA LEU A 223 -9.23 6.63 25.51
C LEU A 223 -8.77 5.16 25.43
N PRO A 224 -7.53 4.92 24.96
CA PRO A 224 -6.98 3.57 24.84
C PRO A 224 -6.75 2.90 26.21
N THR A 225 -6.56 3.70 27.25
CA THR A 225 -6.23 3.25 28.62
C THR A 225 -7.45 2.90 29.45
N ASN A 226 -8.61 3.48 29.14
CA ASN A 226 -9.85 3.25 29.88
C ASN A 226 -11.08 3.29 28.94
N LYS A 227 -11.72 2.16 28.77
CA LYS A 227 -12.90 2.00 27.90
C LYS A 227 -14.16 2.78 28.35
N ASN A 228 -14.12 3.47 29.47
CA ASN A 228 -15.21 4.29 29.99
C ASN A 228 -14.90 5.79 29.98
N GLU A 229 -13.70 6.19 29.53
CA GLU A 229 -13.27 7.58 29.47
C GLU A 229 -13.07 8.05 28.03
N PHE A 230 -13.30 9.34 27.81
CA PHE A 230 -13.16 9.98 26.52
C PHE A 230 -12.20 11.18 26.63
N ASP A 231 -11.59 11.55 25.50
CA ASP A 231 -10.64 12.66 25.45
C ASP A 231 -11.32 14.05 25.44
N GLY A 232 -12.63 14.10 25.23
CA GLY A 232 -13.40 15.36 25.13
C GLY A 232 -12.98 16.24 23.95
N VAL A 233 -12.22 15.69 22.96
CA VAL A 233 -11.71 16.44 21.82
C VAL A 233 -12.54 16.13 20.57
N PRO A 234 -13.25 17.13 20.00
CA PRO A 234 -13.98 16.94 18.77
C PRO A 234 -13.06 16.59 17.60
N VAL A 235 -13.48 15.62 16.79
CA VAL A 235 -12.82 15.25 15.54
C VAL A 235 -13.72 15.61 14.36
N SER A 236 -13.14 16.24 13.32
CA SER A 236 -13.84 16.55 12.08
C SER A 236 -12.86 16.51 10.91
N GLY A 237 -13.39 16.31 9.71
CA GLY A 237 -12.63 16.36 8.46
C GLY A 237 -13.28 15.50 7.39
N TYR A 238 -13.19 15.95 6.17
CA TYR A 238 -13.60 15.20 4.97
C TYR A 238 -12.86 15.75 3.76
N TYR A 239 -12.89 15.03 2.68
CA TYR A 239 -12.34 15.42 1.39
C TYR A 239 -13.49 15.85 0.48
N THR A 240 -13.35 17.00 -0.15
CA THR A 240 -14.19 17.38 -1.28
C THR A 240 -13.93 16.45 -2.46
N GLN A 241 -14.85 16.36 -3.39
CA GLN A 241 -14.62 15.57 -4.61
C GLN A 241 -13.42 16.06 -5.41
N ASP A 242 -13.13 17.36 -5.38
CA ASP A 242 -11.98 17.93 -6.08
C ASP A 242 -10.66 17.56 -5.39
N GLU A 243 -10.60 17.58 -4.07
CA GLU A 243 -9.44 17.07 -3.30
C GLU A 243 -9.22 15.57 -3.54
N ALA A 244 -10.31 14.78 -3.63
CA ALA A 244 -10.19 13.36 -3.96
C ALA A 244 -9.63 13.16 -5.38
N ARG A 245 -10.08 13.93 -6.37
CA ARG A 245 -9.52 13.91 -7.73
C ARG A 245 -8.06 14.36 -7.76
N GLU A 246 -7.68 15.33 -6.93
CA GLU A 246 -6.29 15.77 -6.77
C GLU A 246 -5.41 14.63 -6.27
N ILE A 247 -5.85 13.86 -5.26
CA ILE A 247 -5.13 12.66 -4.76
C ILE A 247 -5.04 11.59 -5.85
N VAL A 248 -6.13 11.30 -6.54
CA VAL A 248 -6.15 10.33 -7.66
C VAL A 248 -5.13 10.70 -8.74
N LYS A 249 -5.10 11.98 -9.13
CA LYS A 249 -4.15 12.48 -10.13
C LYS A 249 -2.71 12.39 -9.63
N TYR A 250 -2.45 12.78 -8.39
CA TYR A 250 -1.12 12.74 -7.79
C TYR A 250 -0.57 11.31 -7.71
N ALA A 251 -1.42 10.34 -7.35
CA ALA A 251 -1.09 8.93 -7.35
C ALA A 251 -0.82 8.41 -8.77
N ALA A 252 -1.67 8.79 -9.74
CA ALA A 252 -1.53 8.39 -11.14
C ALA A 252 -0.21 8.91 -11.77
N ASP A 253 0.25 10.12 -11.40
CA ASP A 253 1.55 10.66 -11.81
C ASP A 253 2.73 9.83 -11.21
N ARG A 254 2.47 8.87 -10.30
CA ARG A 254 3.40 7.89 -9.70
C ARG A 254 3.03 6.45 -10.04
N TYR A 255 2.16 6.26 -11.03
CA TYR A 255 1.66 4.95 -11.46
C TYR A 255 0.98 4.14 -10.36
N ILE A 256 0.40 4.83 -9.37
CA ILE A 256 -0.41 4.25 -8.30
C ILE A 256 -1.88 4.49 -8.59
N THR A 257 -2.67 3.42 -8.57
CA THR A 257 -4.13 3.48 -8.69
C THR A 257 -4.74 3.58 -7.29
N VAL A 258 -5.63 4.57 -7.08
CA VAL A 258 -6.36 4.71 -5.82
C VAL A 258 -7.63 3.86 -5.88
N ILE A 259 -7.78 2.90 -4.98
CA ILE A 259 -8.98 2.09 -4.80
C ILE A 259 -9.81 2.74 -3.67
N PRO A 260 -11.01 3.27 -3.96
CA PRO A 260 -11.88 3.78 -2.92
C PRO A 260 -12.60 2.65 -2.21
N GLU A 261 -12.74 2.76 -0.89
CA GLU A 261 -13.63 1.92 -0.10
C GLU A 261 -14.69 2.76 0.59
N VAL A 262 -15.94 2.34 0.43
CA VAL A 262 -17.09 2.76 1.24
C VAL A 262 -17.67 1.49 1.83
N ASP A 263 -17.40 1.28 3.10
CA ASP A 263 -17.81 0.07 3.80
C ASP A 263 -19.33 0.01 4.01
N MET A 264 -19.92 -1.12 3.68
CA MET A 264 -21.35 -1.38 3.83
C MET A 264 -21.67 -2.89 3.78
N PRO A 265 -22.73 -3.35 4.41
CA PRO A 265 -23.78 -2.60 5.13
C PRO A 265 -23.48 -2.35 6.61
N GLY A 266 -22.40 -2.94 7.16
CA GLY A 266 -21.81 -2.63 8.45
C GLY A 266 -21.07 -1.29 8.45
N HIS A 267 -20.50 -0.88 9.58
CA HIS A 267 -19.67 0.32 9.73
C HIS A 267 -20.27 1.62 9.19
N MET A 268 -21.61 1.77 9.35
CA MET A 268 -22.40 2.83 8.72
C MET A 268 -23.04 3.82 9.71
N LEU A 269 -22.64 3.84 11.00
CA LEU A 269 -23.25 4.74 11.99
C LEU A 269 -23.10 6.23 11.61
N ALA A 270 -21.98 6.64 10.99
CA ALA A 270 -21.85 8.02 10.52
C ALA A 270 -22.87 8.37 9.43
N ALA A 271 -23.18 7.43 8.53
CA ALA A 271 -24.22 7.59 7.53
C ALA A 271 -25.62 7.54 8.16
N LEU A 272 -25.85 6.65 9.11
CA LEU A 272 -27.13 6.54 9.83
C LEU A 272 -27.40 7.77 10.71
N ALA A 273 -26.39 8.35 11.34
CA ALA A 273 -26.51 9.61 12.06
C ALA A 273 -26.91 10.78 11.12
N SER A 274 -26.46 10.71 9.87
CA SER A 274 -26.76 11.70 8.82
C SER A 274 -28.16 11.52 8.20
N TYR A 275 -28.59 10.26 8.04
CA TYR A 275 -29.85 9.85 7.39
C TYR A 275 -30.47 8.67 8.15
N PRO A 276 -31.15 8.91 9.30
CA PRO A 276 -31.62 7.85 10.19
C PRO A 276 -32.60 6.86 9.55
N GLU A 277 -33.33 7.29 8.53
CA GLU A 277 -34.28 6.46 7.80
C GLU A 277 -33.62 5.28 7.04
N LEU A 278 -32.29 5.31 6.83
CA LEU A 278 -31.55 4.23 6.16
C LEU A 278 -31.35 3.01 7.08
N GLY A 279 -31.44 3.18 8.40
CA GLY A 279 -31.32 2.09 9.35
C GLY A 279 -32.64 1.37 9.62
N CYS A 280 -32.57 0.20 10.26
CA CYS A 280 -33.74 -0.63 10.58
C CYS A 280 -34.69 0.05 11.57
N THR A 281 -34.15 0.71 12.61
CA THR A 281 -34.95 1.33 13.67
C THR A 281 -35.42 2.76 13.35
N GLY A 282 -34.79 3.41 12.35
CA GLY A 282 -35.07 4.82 12.01
C GLY A 282 -34.46 5.84 12.99
N GLY A 283 -33.57 5.39 13.88
CA GLY A 283 -32.85 6.23 14.84
C GLY A 283 -33.58 6.53 16.15
N PRO A 284 -33.09 7.49 16.95
CA PRO A 284 -31.94 8.34 16.63
C PRO A 284 -30.60 7.59 16.66
N TYR A 285 -29.65 8.01 15.79
CA TYR A 285 -28.29 7.50 15.75
C TYR A 285 -27.29 8.65 15.97
N GLU A 286 -26.13 8.31 16.54
CA GLU A 286 -25.03 9.25 16.71
C GLU A 286 -23.76 8.70 15.99
N VAL A 287 -22.91 9.60 15.51
CA VAL A 287 -21.57 9.24 15.02
C VAL A 287 -20.80 8.63 16.18
N ALA A 288 -20.20 7.46 15.98
CA ALA A 288 -19.56 6.72 17.04
C ALA A 288 -18.34 7.44 17.63
N THR A 289 -18.25 7.42 18.95
CA THR A 289 -17.10 7.93 19.72
C THR A 289 -16.20 6.82 20.26
N ARG A 290 -16.61 5.56 20.05
CA ARG A 290 -15.92 4.32 20.42
C ARG A 290 -15.55 3.55 19.17
N PHE A 291 -14.63 2.60 19.34
CA PHE A 291 -14.25 1.67 18.29
C PHE A 291 -14.81 0.28 18.57
N GLY A 292 -15.13 -0.47 17.52
CA GLY A 292 -15.69 -1.81 17.57
C GLY A 292 -16.82 -2.02 16.57
N VAL A 293 -17.51 -3.14 16.70
CA VAL A 293 -18.63 -3.54 15.85
C VAL A 293 -19.93 -3.05 16.47
N PHE A 294 -20.76 -2.36 15.70
CA PHE A 294 -22.04 -1.80 16.14
C PHE A 294 -23.21 -2.57 15.53
N GLU A 295 -24.28 -2.72 16.29
CA GLU A 295 -25.47 -3.47 15.84
C GLU A 295 -26.29 -2.74 14.77
N ASP A 296 -26.21 -1.40 14.73
CA ASP A 296 -26.97 -0.59 13.80
C ASP A 296 -26.25 -0.49 12.46
N VAL A 297 -26.84 -1.11 11.46
CA VAL A 297 -26.33 -1.26 10.11
C VAL A 297 -27.36 -0.75 9.09
N LEU A 298 -26.99 -0.60 7.83
CA LEU A 298 -27.94 -0.27 6.76
C LEU A 298 -29.07 -1.31 6.69
N CYS A 299 -30.29 -0.86 6.51
CA CYS A 299 -31.45 -1.73 6.39
C CYS A 299 -31.55 -2.32 4.98
N ALA A 300 -31.11 -3.56 4.80
CA ALA A 300 -31.13 -4.22 3.50
C ALA A 300 -32.54 -4.45 2.92
N GLY A 301 -33.57 -4.42 3.77
CA GLY A 301 -34.98 -4.58 3.35
C GLY A 301 -35.64 -3.34 2.76
N LYS A 302 -35.02 -2.15 2.90
CA LYS A 302 -35.59 -0.89 2.38
C LYS A 302 -35.02 -0.53 1.01
N GLU A 303 -35.91 -0.31 0.03
CA GLU A 303 -35.50 0.14 -1.32
C GLU A 303 -34.75 1.47 -1.29
N LYS A 304 -35.15 2.40 -0.41
CA LYS A 304 -34.47 3.69 -0.24
C LYS A 304 -33.01 3.49 0.19
N THR A 305 -32.71 2.53 1.01
CA THR A 305 -31.36 2.22 1.48
C THR A 305 -30.49 1.63 0.36
N LEU A 306 -31.06 0.72 -0.43
CA LEU A 306 -30.38 0.19 -1.62
C LEU A 306 -30.10 1.30 -2.65
N GLN A 307 -31.08 2.20 -2.85
CA GLN A 307 -30.91 3.35 -3.75
C GLN A 307 -29.82 4.31 -3.25
N PHE A 308 -29.77 4.58 -1.93
CA PHE A 308 -28.69 5.36 -1.32
C PHE A 308 -27.32 4.74 -1.62
N ALA A 309 -27.14 3.44 -1.37
CA ALA A 309 -25.90 2.75 -1.66
C ALA A 309 -25.50 2.85 -3.15
N LYS A 310 -26.47 2.65 -4.05
CA LYS A 310 -26.26 2.79 -5.50
C LYS A 310 -25.87 4.21 -5.92
N ASP A 311 -26.48 5.22 -5.34
CA ASP A 311 -26.17 6.63 -5.62
C ASP A 311 -24.77 7.02 -5.15
N VAL A 312 -24.38 6.58 -3.93
CA VAL A 312 -23.03 6.78 -3.41
C VAL A 312 -22.00 6.14 -4.34
N MET A 313 -22.22 4.87 -4.74
CA MET A 313 -21.29 4.18 -5.66
C MET A 313 -21.19 4.86 -7.03
N ASN A 314 -22.24 5.50 -7.52
CA ASN A 314 -22.17 6.28 -8.76
C ASN A 314 -21.20 7.45 -8.64
N GLU A 315 -21.31 8.26 -7.59
CA GLU A 315 -20.38 9.38 -7.38
C GLU A 315 -18.95 8.90 -7.12
N ILE A 316 -18.75 7.80 -6.39
CA ILE A 316 -17.45 7.15 -6.23
C ILE A 316 -16.84 6.81 -7.58
N MET A 317 -17.58 6.15 -8.47
CA MET A 317 -17.08 5.76 -9.79
C MET A 317 -16.84 6.95 -10.73
N ASP A 318 -17.45 8.10 -10.49
CA ASP A 318 -17.18 9.34 -11.23
C ASP A 318 -15.91 10.05 -10.76
N ILE A 319 -15.47 9.81 -9.53
CA ILE A 319 -14.26 10.39 -8.94
C ILE A 319 -13.04 9.48 -9.20
N PHE A 320 -13.22 8.18 -9.00
CA PHE A 320 -12.13 7.20 -9.01
C PHE A 320 -12.13 6.36 -10.30
N PRO A 321 -11.09 6.48 -11.15
CA PRO A 321 -10.99 5.71 -12.39
C PRO A 321 -10.55 4.25 -12.17
N SER A 322 -10.38 3.81 -10.93
CA SER A 322 -9.95 2.46 -10.58
C SER A 322 -10.84 1.38 -11.19
N THR A 323 -10.23 0.30 -11.65
CA THR A 323 -10.98 -0.92 -12.04
C THR A 323 -11.67 -1.54 -10.83
N TYR A 324 -11.09 -1.41 -9.65
CA TYR A 324 -11.61 -1.97 -8.42
C TYR A 324 -12.34 -0.92 -7.59
N ILE A 325 -13.51 -1.31 -7.06
CA ILE A 325 -14.30 -0.52 -6.09
C ILE A 325 -14.54 -1.44 -4.89
N HIS A 326 -14.05 -1.05 -3.72
CA HIS A 326 -14.21 -1.81 -2.50
C HIS A 326 -15.45 -1.35 -1.73
N ILE A 327 -16.27 -2.31 -1.29
CA ILE A 327 -17.51 -2.02 -0.56
C ILE A 327 -17.54 -2.61 0.85
N GLY A 328 -16.39 -3.00 1.40
CA GLY A 328 -16.28 -3.59 2.73
C GLY A 328 -16.95 -4.94 2.85
N GLY A 329 -18.00 -5.01 3.64
CA GLY A 329 -18.83 -6.21 3.83
C GLY A 329 -18.50 -7.01 5.06
N ASP A 330 -17.52 -6.56 5.83
CA ASP A 330 -17.07 -7.16 7.08
C ASP A 330 -17.93 -6.75 8.28
N GLU A 331 -17.80 -7.52 9.32
CA GLU A 331 -18.31 -7.26 10.68
C GLU A 331 -19.76 -6.73 10.74
N CYS A 332 -20.62 -7.17 9.80
CA CYS A 332 -22.02 -6.74 9.74
C CYS A 332 -22.91 -7.61 10.65
N PRO A 333 -23.36 -7.14 11.85
CA PRO A 333 -24.24 -7.91 12.71
C PRO A 333 -25.62 -8.09 12.09
N LYS A 334 -26.21 -9.26 12.29
CA LYS A 334 -27.51 -9.63 11.71
C LYS A 334 -28.68 -9.39 12.67
N ASN A 335 -28.42 -8.93 13.90
CA ASN A 335 -29.44 -8.79 14.96
C ASN A 335 -30.56 -7.84 14.56
N ARG A 336 -30.22 -6.66 14.00
CA ARG A 336 -31.21 -5.70 13.53
C ARG A 336 -32.08 -6.26 12.42
N TRP A 337 -31.47 -6.98 11.47
CA TRP A 337 -32.20 -7.56 10.33
C TRP A 337 -33.14 -8.68 10.76
N LYS A 338 -32.77 -9.51 11.75
CA LYS A 338 -33.64 -10.55 12.31
C LYS A 338 -34.92 -9.98 12.93
N ALA A 339 -34.84 -8.80 13.54
CA ALA A 339 -35.97 -8.12 14.18
C ALA A 339 -36.69 -7.10 13.27
N CYS A 340 -36.20 -6.86 12.06
CA CYS A 340 -36.71 -5.82 11.17
C CYS A 340 -37.75 -6.37 10.19
N GLU A 341 -38.99 -5.91 10.27
CA GLU A 341 -40.08 -6.33 9.37
C GLU A 341 -39.72 -6.13 7.87
N ASN A 342 -39.07 -5.01 7.51
CA ASN A 342 -38.66 -4.78 6.12
C ASN A 342 -37.63 -5.81 5.64
N CYS A 343 -36.66 -6.17 6.49
CA CYS A 343 -35.63 -7.16 6.14
C CYS A 343 -36.24 -8.57 6.03
N GLN A 344 -37.13 -8.95 6.97
CA GLN A 344 -37.80 -10.25 6.94
C GLN A 344 -38.73 -10.36 5.73
N LYS A 345 -39.50 -9.31 5.43
CA LYS A 345 -40.33 -9.25 4.22
C LYS A 345 -39.48 -9.38 2.95
N LYS A 346 -38.33 -8.72 2.88
CA LYS A 346 -37.42 -8.84 1.73
C LYS A 346 -36.88 -10.25 1.58
N ILE A 347 -36.53 -10.93 2.67
CA ILE A 347 -36.12 -12.33 2.68
C ILE A 347 -37.23 -13.23 2.10
N GLU A 348 -38.48 -13.00 2.49
CA GLU A 348 -39.64 -13.74 1.95
C GLU A 348 -39.85 -13.45 0.47
N GLU A 349 -39.85 -12.17 0.06
CA GLU A 349 -40.01 -11.75 -1.34
C GLU A 349 -38.95 -12.38 -2.26
N LEU A 350 -37.72 -12.51 -1.77
CA LEU A 350 -36.61 -13.10 -2.52
C LEU A 350 -36.57 -14.63 -2.44
N GLY A 351 -37.43 -15.26 -1.61
CA GLY A 351 -37.43 -16.69 -1.40
C GLY A 351 -36.14 -17.21 -0.76
N ILE A 352 -35.44 -16.37 0.00
CA ILE A 352 -34.16 -16.73 0.64
C ILE A 352 -34.38 -17.83 1.67
N GLN A 353 -33.59 -18.88 1.55
CA GLN A 353 -33.62 -20.04 2.45
C GLN A 353 -32.36 -20.08 3.31
N GLU A 354 -32.47 -20.67 4.49
CA GLU A 354 -31.31 -21.04 5.30
C GLU A 354 -30.43 -22.05 4.55
N LEU A 355 -29.12 -21.86 4.62
CA LEU A 355 -28.13 -22.80 4.12
C LEU A 355 -27.42 -23.47 5.31
N PRO A 356 -26.84 -24.67 5.13
CA PRO A 356 -26.01 -25.25 6.16
C PRO A 356 -24.91 -24.28 6.59
N LYS A 357 -24.90 -23.87 7.87
CA LYS A 357 -23.96 -22.91 8.49
C LYS A 357 -24.16 -21.44 8.12
N HIS A 358 -25.19 -21.07 7.35
CA HIS A 358 -25.45 -19.69 6.93
C HIS A 358 -26.91 -19.33 7.15
N CYS A 359 -27.14 -18.27 7.96
CA CYS A 359 -28.50 -17.81 8.22
C CYS A 359 -29.07 -17.04 7.02
N LYS A 360 -30.39 -16.82 7.03
CA LYS A 360 -31.07 -16.07 5.96
C LYS A 360 -30.57 -14.66 5.80
N GLU A 361 -30.17 -14.04 6.90
CA GLU A 361 -29.67 -12.66 6.90
C GLU A 361 -28.27 -12.53 6.25
N GLU A 362 -27.43 -13.57 6.33
CA GLU A 362 -26.17 -13.61 5.56
C GLU A 362 -26.44 -13.68 4.06
N GLN A 363 -27.47 -14.45 3.65
CA GLN A 363 -27.90 -14.46 2.24
C GLN A 363 -28.55 -13.13 1.83
N LEU A 364 -29.24 -12.44 2.74
CA LEU A 364 -29.75 -11.09 2.49
C LEU A 364 -28.63 -10.09 2.26
N GLN A 365 -27.52 -10.19 3.02
CA GLN A 365 -26.32 -9.39 2.78
C GLN A 365 -25.75 -9.66 1.37
N THR A 366 -25.63 -10.93 1.01
CA THR A 366 -25.16 -11.31 -0.34
C THR A 366 -26.03 -10.73 -1.44
N TRP A 367 -27.37 -10.74 -1.26
CA TRP A 367 -28.28 -10.12 -2.20
C TRP A 367 -28.07 -8.60 -2.29
N PHE A 368 -27.99 -7.90 -1.15
CA PHE A 368 -27.80 -6.44 -1.08
C PHE A 368 -26.51 -6.03 -1.77
N MET A 369 -25.41 -6.71 -1.46
CA MET A 369 -24.10 -6.47 -2.08
C MET A 369 -24.12 -6.83 -3.57
N GLY A 370 -24.81 -7.90 -3.95
CA GLY A 370 -24.97 -8.31 -5.35
C GLY A 370 -25.72 -7.29 -6.22
N GLU A 371 -26.69 -6.56 -5.63
CA GLU A 371 -27.36 -5.46 -6.34
C GLU A 371 -26.42 -4.27 -6.58
N ILE A 372 -25.49 -4.02 -5.66
CA ILE A 372 -24.44 -3.00 -5.82
C ILE A 372 -23.38 -3.49 -6.82
N GLU A 373 -22.98 -4.75 -6.75
CA GLU A 373 -22.05 -5.38 -7.71
C GLU A 373 -22.55 -5.26 -9.15
N LYS A 374 -23.83 -5.53 -9.40
CA LYS A 374 -24.43 -5.37 -10.74
C LYS A 374 -24.22 -3.96 -11.29
N GLN A 375 -24.38 -2.93 -10.45
CA GLN A 375 -24.18 -1.54 -10.86
C GLN A 375 -22.69 -1.24 -11.12
N ILE A 376 -21.79 -1.69 -10.25
CA ILE A 376 -20.35 -1.53 -10.40
C ILE A 376 -19.90 -2.18 -11.72
N ARG A 377 -20.37 -3.40 -11.99
CA ARG A 377 -20.07 -4.16 -13.21
C ARG A 377 -20.64 -3.49 -14.47
N ASN A 378 -21.85 -2.95 -14.41
CA ASN A 378 -22.47 -2.21 -15.53
C ASN A 378 -21.66 -0.97 -15.92
N ARG A 379 -20.86 -0.42 -15.00
CA ARG A 379 -19.89 0.66 -15.24
C ARG A 379 -18.50 0.15 -15.66
N GLY A 380 -18.35 -1.17 -15.97
CA GLY A 380 -17.11 -1.78 -16.39
C GLY A 380 -16.06 -1.90 -15.27
N ARG A 381 -16.49 -1.87 -14.00
CA ARG A 381 -15.64 -1.99 -12.81
C ARG A 381 -15.81 -3.36 -12.16
N LYS A 382 -14.94 -3.70 -11.21
CA LYS A 382 -14.97 -4.92 -10.41
C LYS A 382 -15.18 -4.57 -8.95
N MET A 383 -16.10 -5.30 -8.32
CA MET A 383 -16.32 -5.17 -6.88
C MET A 383 -15.23 -5.91 -6.10
N MET A 384 -14.83 -5.34 -4.97
CA MET A 384 -14.00 -5.95 -3.94
C MET A 384 -14.74 -5.95 -2.60
N GLY A 385 -14.39 -6.88 -1.73
CA GLY A 385 -14.87 -6.90 -0.34
C GLY A 385 -13.97 -7.76 0.56
N TRP A 386 -14.14 -7.61 1.86
CA TRP A 386 -13.46 -8.42 2.87
C TRP A 386 -13.98 -9.85 2.86
N ASP A 387 -13.23 -10.82 3.39
CA ASP A 387 -13.53 -12.25 3.24
C ASP A 387 -14.83 -12.73 3.91
N GLU A 388 -15.44 -11.92 4.78
CA GLU A 388 -16.74 -12.21 5.38
C GLU A 388 -17.91 -12.18 4.38
N ILE A 389 -17.73 -11.57 3.20
CA ILE A 389 -18.71 -11.70 2.11
C ILE A 389 -18.92 -13.16 1.67
N LEU A 390 -17.96 -14.04 1.98
CA LEU A 390 -18.03 -15.48 1.73
C LEU A 390 -18.94 -16.24 2.74
N GLU A 391 -19.52 -15.54 3.73
CA GLU A 391 -20.58 -16.08 4.59
C GLU A 391 -21.85 -16.39 3.79
N GLY A 392 -22.06 -15.66 2.70
CA GLY A 392 -23.08 -15.99 1.71
C GLY A 392 -22.53 -16.73 0.49
N THR A 393 -23.18 -16.54 -0.64
CA THR A 393 -22.79 -17.12 -1.95
C THR A 393 -22.57 -16.02 -2.99
N PRO A 394 -21.51 -15.20 -2.86
CA PRO A 394 -21.27 -14.09 -3.75
C PRO A 394 -20.88 -14.57 -5.16
N SER A 395 -20.98 -13.68 -6.15
CA SER A 395 -20.49 -13.90 -7.51
C SER A 395 -18.99 -14.22 -7.51
N LYS A 396 -18.54 -15.16 -8.36
CA LYS A 396 -17.12 -15.51 -8.49
C LYS A 396 -16.26 -14.43 -9.14
N ASP A 397 -16.88 -13.40 -9.73
CA ASP A 397 -16.19 -12.23 -10.30
C ASP A 397 -15.72 -11.23 -9.24
N ILE A 398 -16.22 -11.34 -8.00
CA ILE A 398 -15.85 -10.45 -6.89
C ILE A 398 -14.44 -10.79 -6.41
N THR A 399 -13.62 -9.77 -6.25
CA THR A 399 -12.30 -9.89 -5.64
C THR A 399 -12.41 -9.88 -4.11
N VAL A 400 -11.81 -10.86 -3.46
CA VAL A 400 -11.89 -11.04 -2.00
C VAL A 400 -10.57 -10.66 -1.34
N CYS A 401 -10.63 -9.78 -0.35
CA CYS A 401 -9.52 -9.44 0.53
C CYS A 401 -9.58 -10.31 1.79
N GLY A 402 -8.69 -11.30 1.87
CA GLY A 402 -8.65 -12.26 2.98
C GLY A 402 -7.90 -11.70 4.19
N TRP A 403 -8.62 -11.14 5.16
CA TRP A 403 -8.05 -10.47 6.33
C TRP A 403 -8.15 -11.26 7.62
N THR A 404 -9.23 -12.03 7.81
CA THR A 404 -9.48 -12.73 9.08
C THR A 404 -8.39 -13.75 9.41
N SER A 405 -7.83 -14.38 8.39
CA SER A 405 -6.70 -15.31 8.52
C SER A 405 -6.10 -15.67 7.16
N VAL A 406 -4.91 -16.27 7.16
CA VAL A 406 -4.34 -16.91 5.97
C VAL A 406 -5.27 -17.99 5.40
N ASN A 407 -6.00 -18.72 6.26
CA ASN A 407 -6.95 -19.74 5.80
C ASN A 407 -8.16 -19.15 5.08
N ALA A 408 -8.58 -17.93 5.40
CA ALA A 408 -9.63 -17.23 4.67
C ALA A 408 -9.22 -16.93 3.22
N SER A 409 -8.00 -16.46 3.01
CA SER A 409 -7.44 -16.29 1.66
C SER A 409 -7.32 -17.61 0.90
N ILE A 410 -6.91 -18.69 1.58
CA ILE A 410 -6.86 -20.04 0.99
C ILE A 410 -8.26 -20.51 0.60
N ARG A 411 -9.28 -20.30 1.45
CA ARG A 411 -10.67 -20.62 1.16
C ARG A 411 -11.16 -19.85 -0.08
N SER A 412 -10.98 -18.55 -0.10
CA SER A 412 -11.37 -17.69 -1.21
C SER A 412 -10.76 -18.15 -2.55
N ALA A 413 -9.45 -18.41 -2.58
CA ALA A 413 -8.75 -18.89 -3.78
C ALA A 413 -9.25 -20.27 -4.23
N ARG A 414 -9.52 -21.21 -3.32
CA ARG A 414 -10.12 -22.51 -3.62
C ARG A 414 -11.52 -22.41 -4.18
N GLU A 415 -12.30 -21.47 -3.69
CA GLU A 415 -13.64 -21.20 -4.20
C GLU A 415 -13.64 -20.51 -5.56
N GLY A 416 -12.46 -20.13 -6.09
CA GLY A 416 -12.28 -19.57 -7.42
C GLY A 416 -12.41 -18.06 -7.51
N HIS A 417 -12.38 -17.33 -6.39
CA HIS A 417 -12.35 -15.86 -6.39
C HIS A 417 -10.94 -15.31 -6.62
N PRO A 418 -10.77 -14.23 -7.39
CA PRO A 418 -9.55 -13.44 -7.33
C PRO A 418 -9.32 -13.00 -5.88
N THR A 419 -8.14 -13.29 -5.33
CA THR A 419 -7.90 -13.16 -3.88
C THR A 419 -6.68 -12.29 -3.62
N ILE A 420 -6.83 -11.37 -2.68
CA ILE A 420 -5.77 -10.55 -2.09
C ILE A 420 -5.50 -11.04 -0.67
N VAL A 421 -4.23 -11.24 -0.34
CA VAL A 421 -3.81 -11.77 0.96
C VAL A 421 -3.48 -10.63 1.89
N ALA A 422 -4.31 -10.40 2.93
CA ALA A 422 -4.18 -9.31 3.88
C ALA A 422 -4.37 -9.73 5.35
N PRO A 423 -3.76 -10.85 5.84
CA PRO A 423 -4.12 -11.42 7.13
C PRO A 423 -3.75 -10.49 8.30
N ILE A 424 -4.71 -10.32 9.22
CA ILE A 424 -4.59 -9.50 10.43
C ILE A 424 -3.33 -9.84 11.26
N THR A 425 -2.90 -11.10 11.22
CA THR A 425 -1.75 -11.57 12.00
C THR A 425 -0.39 -11.11 11.47
N ASN A 426 -0.32 -10.68 10.20
CA ASN A 426 0.95 -10.37 9.54
C ASN A 426 0.96 -8.99 8.87
N PHE A 427 -0.15 -8.60 8.24
CA PHE A 427 -0.20 -7.41 7.38
C PHE A 427 -1.04 -6.26 7.93
N TYR A 428 -1.70 -6.42 9.11
CA TYR A 428 -2.31 -5.28 9.82
C TYR A 428 -1.26 -4.62 10.72
N PHE A 429 -0.59 -3.60 10.22
CA PHE A 429 0.52 -2.96 10.91
C PHE A 429 0.10 -2.20 12.17
N SER A 430 -1.16 -1.76 12.25
CA SER A 430 -1.74 -1.15 13.45
C SER A 430 -2.21 -2.15 14.52
N ASN A 431 -2.13 -3.47 14.26
CA ASN A 431 -2.57 -4.46 15.22
C ASN A 431 -1.75 -4.39 16.52
N PRO A 432 -2.38 -4.12 17.70
CA PRO A 432 -1.65 -3.95 18.96
C PRO A 432 -0.83 -5.17 19.38
N ARG A 433 -1.22 -6.38 18.95
CA ARG A 433 -0.45 -7.61 19.22
C ARG A 433 0.84 -7.69 18.41
N ILE A 434 0.83 -7.13 17.20
CA ILE A 434 2.00 -7.05 16.32
C ILE A 434 2.91 -5.91 16.77
N ASN A 435 2.35 -4.79 17.20
CA ASN A 435 3.09 -3.60 17.60
C ASN A 435 3.90 -3.77 18.88
N LYS A 436 3.55 -4.75 19.73
CA LYS A 436 4.34 -5.15 20.89
C LYS A 436 5.57 -5.99 20.53
N ILE A 437 5.69 -6.43 19.29
CA ILE A 437 6.87 -7.16 18.82
C ILE A 437 7.91 -6.14 18.42
N GLU A 438 9.07 -6.20 19.06
CA GLU A 438 10.21 -5.29 18.84
C GLU A 438 11.29 -5.94 17.97
N GLY A 439 12.13 -5.11 17.37
CA GLY A 439 13.30 -5.52 16.62
C GLY A 439 13.00 -6.39 15.39
N ILE A 440 13.96 -7.27 15.05
CA ILE A 440 13.92 -8.14 13.86
C ILE A 440 12.64 -8.99 13.78
N PRO A 441 12.12 -9.62 14.85
CA PRO A 441 10.89 -10.41 14.79
C PRO A 441 9.67 -9.63 14.24
N SER A 442 9.61 -8.30 14.44
CA SER A 442 8.56 -7.45 13.87
C SER A 442 8.60 -7.41 12.33
N ILE A 443 9.80 -7.33 11.77
CA ILE A 443 10.04 -7.38 10.33
C ILE A 443 9.84 -8.79 9.78
N GLN A 444 10.41 -9.77 10.46
CA GLN A 444 10.37 -11.18 10.06
C GLN A 444 8.93 -11.66 9.93
N ARG A 445 8.04 -11.24 10.83
CA ARG A 445 6.62 -11.60 10.78
C ARG A 445 5.93 -11.19 9.47
N VAL A 446 6.30 -10.04 8.93
CA VAL A 446 5.81 -9.56 7.62
C VAL A 446 6.53 -10.32 6.50
N TYR A 447 7.85 -10.43 6.59
CA TYR A 447 8.71 -10.96 5.54
C TYR A 447 8.51 -12.45 5.25
N ASP A 448 8.27 -13.25 6.31
CA ASP A 448 8.15 -14.72 6.19
C ASP A 448 6.79 -15.17 5.63
N LEU A 449 5.78 -14.27 5.62
CA LEU A 449 4.50 -14.65 5.06
C LEU A 449 4.62 -14.89 3.56
N GLU A 450 4.17 -16.08 3.13
CA GLU A 450 4.05 -16.45 1.72
C GLU A 450 2.59 -16.33 1.28
N PRO A 451 2.25 -15.33 0.42
CA PRO A 451 0.88 -15.16 -0.06
C PRO A 451 0.36 -16.36 -0.86
N CYS A 452 1.18 -16.97 -1.72
CA CYS A 452 0.83 -18.18 -2.43
C CYS A 452 1.12 -19.43 -1.58
N SER A 453 0.19 -19.77 -0.70
CA SER A 453 0.32 -20.92 0.21
C SER A 453 0.54 -22.24 -0.53
N ASP A 454 1.46 -23.06 -0.02
CA ASP A 454 1.71 -24.43 -0.52
C ASP A 454 0.52 -25.39 -0.29
N LYS A 455 -0.51 -24.96 0.46
CA LYS A 455 -1.79 -25.67 0.62
C LYS A 455 -2.72 -25.52 -0.59
N LEU A 456 -2.39 -24.65 -1.53
CA LEU A 456 -3.11 -24.42 -2.77
C LEU A 456 -2.45 -25.20 -3.91
N THR A 457 -3.26 -25.79 -4.77
CA THR A 457 -2.78 -26.35 -6.05
C THR A 457 -2.26 -25.25 -6.98
N PRO A 458 -1.41 -25.53 -7.97
CA PRO A 458 -0.95 -24.52 -8.93
C PRO A 458 -2.08 -23.82 -9.70
N ALA A 459 -3.23 -24.46 -9.87
CA ALA A 459 -4.41 -23.85 -10.48
C ALA A 459 -5.08 -22.85 -9.52
N GLU A 460 -5.23 -23.20 -8.25
CA GLU A 460 -5.79 -22.33 -7.21
C GLU A 460 -4.88 -21.14 -6.88
N GLN A 461 -3.56 -21.35 -6.93
CA GLN A 461 -2.57 -20.26 -6.71
C GLN A 461 -2.70 -19.13 -7.73
N LYS A 462 -3.20 -19.39 -8.94
CA LYS A 462 -3.48 -18.35 -9.95
C LYS A 462 -4.57 -17.37 -9.53
N ASN A 463 -5.41 -17.76 -8.58
CA ASN A 463 -6.43 -16.88 -8.01
C ASN A 463 -5.83 -15.89 -6.99
N ILE A 464 -4.62 -16.11 -6.46
CA ILE A 464 -3.91 -15.13 -5.62
C ILE A 464 -3.31 -14.06 -6.54
N ILE A 465 -3.94 -12.89 -6.58
CA ILE A 465 -3.51 -11.78 -7.44
C ILE A 465 -2.49 -10.87 -6.79
N GLY A 466 -2.35 -10.93 -5.46
CA GLY A 466 -1.40 -10.12 -4.72
C GLY A 466 -1.62 -10.13 -3.22
N ALA A 467 -1.01 -9.14 -2.57
CA ALA A 467 -1.09 -8.95 -1.13
C ALA A 467 -1.30 -7.47 -0.78
N GLU A 468 -1.81 -7.22 0.42
CA GLU A 468 -2.10 -5.89 0.91
C GLU A 468 -1.73 -5.75 2.38
N GLY A 469 -1.04 -4.66 2.73
CA GLY A 469 -0.85 -4.24 4.11
C GLY A 469 -1.90 -3.22 4.51
N CYS A 470 -2.28 -3.20 5.80
CA CYS A 470 -3.33 -2.32 6.30
C CYS A 470 -2.88 -1.57 7.56
N ILE A 471 -3.26 -0.29 7.64
CA ILE A 471 -3.25 0.48 8.88
C ILE A 471 -4.66 0.98 9.16
N TRP A 472 -5.27 0.43 10.20
CA TRP A 472 -6.49 0.92 10.82
C TRP A 472 -6.13 1.99 11.86
N THR A 473 -6.94 3.06 11.94
CA THR A 473 -6.53 4.28 12.64
C THR A 473 -7.23 4.52 13.97
N GLU A 474 -7.80 3.50 14.60
CA GLU A 474 -8.40 3.63 15.94
C GLU A 474 -7.43 4.29 16.94
N TRP A 475 -6.15 3.89 16.88
CA TRP A 475 -5.10 4.37 17.78
C TRP A 475 -3.93 5.07 17.05
N VAL A 476 -4.15 5.42 15.77
CA VAL A 476 -3.19 6.13 14.93
C VAL A 476 -3.76 7.51 14.61
N LYS A 477 -3.49 8.48 15.47
CA LYS A 477 -4.14 9.79 15.45
C LYS A 477 -3.46 10.81 14.53
N ASP A 478 -2.17 10.61 14.24
CA ASP A 478 -1.32 11.61 13.59
C ASP A 478 -0.29 10.97 12.64
N ALA A 479 0.40 11.84 11.90
CA ALA A 479 1.40 11.46 10.93
C ALA A 479 2.59 10.71 11.55
N GLU A 480 3.03 11.14 12.72
CA GLU A 480 4.20 10.54 13.41
C GLU A 480 3.91 9.08 13.76
N LYS A 481 2.73 8.82 14.34
CA LYS A 481 2.31 7.46 14.66
C LYS A 481 2.04 6.62 13.42
N MET A 482 1.47 7.20 12.37
CA MET A 482 1.25 6.52 11.09
C MET A 482 2.58 6.04 10.48
N GLU A 483 3.57 6.91 10.40
CA GLU A 483 4.89 6.59 9.84
C GLU A 483 5.62 5.55 10.70
N TRP A 484 5.51 5.64 12.03
CA TRP A 484 6.07 4.67 12.95
C TRP A 484 5.45 3.27 12.80
N GLU A 485 4.12 3.19 12.57
CA GLU A 485 3.45 1.92 12.29
C GLU A 485 3.81 1.37 10.91
N LEU A 486 4.03 2.24 9.95
CA LEU A 486 4.29 1.87 8.56
C LEU A 486 5.72 1.38 8.35
N LEU A 487 6.72 2.11 8.89
CA LEU A 487 8.13 1.94 8.54
C LEU A 487 8.94 1.30 9.69
N PRO A 488 9.89 0.40 9.37
CA PRO A 488 10.28 -0.06 8.03
C PRO A 488 9.52 -1.33 7.56
N ARG A 489 8.40 -1.72 8.19
CA ARG A 489 7.63 -2.94 7.81
C ARG A 489 7.13 -2.91 6.36
N LEU A 490 6.86 -1.71 5.83
CA LEU A 490 6.51 -1.55 4.42
C LEU A 490 7.63 -2.03 3.49
N ALA A 491 8.89 -1.85 3.85
CA ALA A 491 10.02 -2.38 3.08
C ALA A 491 9.98 -3.92 3.00
N ALA A 492 9.66 -4.59 4.11
CA ALA A 492 9.50 -6.04 4.13
C ALA A 492 8.30 -6.49 3.26
N LEU A 493 7.16 -5.83 3.39
CA LEU A 493 5.99 -6.12 2.57
C LEU A 493 6.26 -5.89 1.09
N SER A 494 6.96 -4.82 0.72
CA SER A 494 7.30 -4.53 -0.67
C SER A 494 8.12 -5.65 -1.30
N GLU A 495 9.06 -6.23 -0.56
CA GLU A 495 9.85 -7.37 -1.03
C GLU A 495 9.01 -8.66 -1.13
N VAL A 496 8.07 -8.90 -0.21
CA VAL A 496 7.11 -10.00 -0.32
C VAL A 496 6.25 -9.89 -1.58
N GLN A 497 5.82 -8.68 -1.92
CA GLN A 497 4.96 -8.42 -3.06
C GLN A 497 5.72 -8.40 -4.40
N TRP A 498 6.99 -8.02 -4.39
CA TRP A 498 7.79 -7.79 -5.60
C TRP A 498 8.70 -8.96 -5.95
N THR A 499 9.46 -9.46 -4.97
CA THR A 499 10.56 -10.41 -5.20
C THR A 499 10.06 -11.85 -5.22
N ALA A 500 10.56 -12.68 -6.14
CA ALA A 500 10.22 -14.09 -6.22
C ALA A 500 10.55 -14.83 -4.91
N LYS A 501 9.69 -15.79 -4.51
CA LYS A 501 9.78 -16.53 -3.24
C LYS A 501 11.17 -17.13 -2.99
N ASP A 502 11.75 -17.76 -4.00
CA ASP A 502 13.03 -18.46 -3.95
C ASP A 502 14.25 -17.53 -3.82
N LYS A 503 14.07 -16.22 -4.07
CA LYS A 503 15.10 -15.20 -3.94
C LYS A 503 15.02 -14.42 -2.63
N ARG A 504 13.91 -14.54 -1.90
CA ARG A 504 13.75 -13.88 -0.61
C ARG A 504 14.62 -14.56 0.45
N ASN A 505 15.44 -13.76 1.14
CA ASN A 505 16.28 -14.19 2.24
C ASN A 505 16.38 -13.05 3.26
N LEU A 506 15.91 -13.29 4.48
CA LEU A 506 15.85 -12.28 5.54
C LEU A 506 17.24 -11.72 5.85
N GLU A 507 18.27 -12.54 5.93
CA GLU A 507 19.64 -12.13 6.24
C GLU A 507 20.23 -11.21 5.17
N ASN A 508 19.88 -11.43 3.91
CA ASN A 508 20.24 -10.53 2.80
C ASN A 508 19.38 -9.26 2.80
N PHE A 509 18.13 -9.34 3.22
CA PHE A 509 17.20 -8.21 3.28
C PHE A 509 17.62 -7.17 4.34
N LEU A 510 18.02 -7.62 5.54
CA LEU A 510 18.29 -6.74 6.67
C LEU A 510 19.30 -5.61 6.37
N PRO A 511 20.48 -5.87 5.78
CA PRO A 511 21.42 -4.78 5.44
C PRO A 511 20.89 -3.83 4.36
N ARG A 512 20.07 -4.31 3.41
CA ARG A 512 19.44 -3.46 2.39
C ARG A 512 18.36 -2.57 2.98
N MET A 513 17.63 -3.06 3.98
CA MET A 513 16.65 -2.28 4.72
C MET A 513 17.28 -1.11 5.47
N LEU A 514 18.48 -1.26 6.03
CA LEU A 514 19.20 -0.14 6.68
C LEU A 514 19.46 1.01 5.71
N HIS A 515 19.75 0.71 4.45
CA HIS A 515 19.91 1.75 3.42
C HIS A 515 18.58 2.50 3.16
N MET A 516 17.45 1.80 3.18
CA MET A 516 16.13 2.46 3.08
C MET A 516 15.85 3.40 4.26
N GLN A 517 16.33 3.09 5.45
CA GLN A 517 16.18 3.97 6.62
C GLN A 517 16.96 5.29 6.48
N ASP A 518 18.07 5.30 5.74
CA ASP A 518 18.78 6.54 5.39
C ASP A 518 17.89 7.46 4.54
N LEU A 519 17.11 6.90 3.61
CA LEU A 519 16.12 7.65 2.84
C LEU A 519 14.96 8.15 3.74
N TYR A 520 14.49 7.34 4.68
CA TYR A 520 13.45 7.79 5.62
C TYR A 520 13.91 9.00 6.43
N ARG A 521 15.15 8.99 6.93
CA ARG A 521 15.76 10.15 7.61
C ARG A 521 15.86 11.38 6.72
N LEU A 522 16.27 11.20 5.48
CA LEU A 522 16.36 12.29 4.51
C LEU A 522 15.01 12.98 4.27
N TYR A 523 13.94 12.17 4.15
CA TYR A 523 12.57 12.67 3.92
C TYR A 523 11.84 13.08 5.21
N GLY A 524 12.52 13.09 6.36
CA GLY A 524 11.91 13.43 7.64
C GLY A 524 10.72 12.53 7.99
N LEU A 525 10.84 11.23 7.67
CA LEU A 525 9.86 10.22 8.03
C LEU A 525 10.19 9.62 9.39
N ASN A 526 9.18 9.46 10.23
CA ASN A 526 9.32 8.68 11.45
C ASN A 526 9.31 7.18 11.12
N TYR A 527 10.00 6.38 11.93
CA TYR A 527 10.04 4.91 11.77
C TYR A 527 10.43 4.23 13.09
N LYS A 528 10.21 2.93 13.18
CA LYS A 528 10.60 2.13 14.37
C LYS A 528 12.13 2.01 14.45
N ALA A 529 12.76 2.87 15.23
CA ALA A 529 14.21 2.91 15.39
C ALA A 529 14.77 1.67 16.12
N ASP A 530 14.00 1.04 17.01
CA ASP A 530 14.37 -0.20 17.69
C ASP A 530 14.71 -1.34 16.71
N ILE A 531 14.08 -1.36 15.54
CA ILE A 531 14.37 -2.32 14.48
C ILE A 531 15.76 -2.04 13.88
N GLU A 532 16.10 -0.78 13.65
CA GLU A 532 17.42 -0.39 13.13
C GLU A 532 18.53 -0.83 14.07
N ASP A 533 18.39 -0.56 15.36
CA ASP A 533 19.37 -0.91 16.38
C ASP A 533 19.54 -2.44 16.50
N ALA A 534 18.42 -3.17 16.48
CA ALA A 534 18.45 -4.63 16.50
C ALA A 534 19.16 -5.22 15.27
N VAL A 535 18.93 -4.66 14.08
CA VAL A 535 19.57 -5.12 12.84
C VAL A 535 21.07 -4.80 12.85
N LYS A 536 21.47 -3.60 13.26
CA LYS A 536 22.89 -3.24 13.38
C LYS A 536 23.63 -4.20 14.32
N LYS A 537 23.07 -4.44 15.51
CA LYS A 537 23.62 -5.37 16.49
C LYS A 537 23.75 -6.79 15.89
N HIS A 538 22.71 -7.30 15.26
CA HIS A 538 22.72 -8.62 14.61
C HIS A 538 23.82 -8.76 13.54
N LEU A 539 24.01 -7.72 12.72
CA LEU A 539 25.06 -7.71 11.69
C LEU A 539 26.47 -7.59 12.28
N GLU A 540 26.64 -6.95 13.42
CA GLU A 540 27.92 -6.87 14.16
C GLU A 540 28.28 -8.22 14.78
N GLU A 541 27.34 -8.93 15.37
CA GLU A 541 27.54 -10.24 15.99
C GLU A 541 27.91 -11.35 14.99
N LYS A 542 27.63 -11.13 13.69
CA LYS A 542 27.95 -12.07 12.59
C LYS A 542 29.29 -11.80 11.90
N LYS A 543 29.95 -10.69 12.20
CA LYS A 543 31.30 -10.37 11.71
C LYS A 543 32.36 -11.01 12.57
#